data_16edd78f392402de8b51b3346079806e
#
_entry.id   16edd78f392402de8b51b3346079806e
#
_cell.length_a   1.000
_cell.length_b   1.000
_cell.length_c   1.000
_cell.angle_alpha   90.00
_cell.angle_beta   90.00
_cell.angle_gamma   90.00
#
_symmetry.space_group_name_H-M   'P 1'
#
loop_
_entity.id
_entity.type
_entity.pdbx_description
1 polymer ?
#
loop_
_entity_poly.entity_id
_entity_poly.type
_entity_poly.pdbx_seq_one_letter_code
_entity_poly.pdbx_strand_id
1 'polypeptide(L)'
;MKKTLILLLIATLALPMLFAAGAKEQTGDNSLQKILDAKKFVLGLDDSFPPMGYRNEKNEIVGFDIDLAREVTKRLGVELVLQPIDWNAKEQELNTGNIDCIWNGFTITEERKKSINFTDPYVDNAQVAVVKNSSAIKTLADLAGKKVGIQAGSSAADAVYGAEAFAKSLKEIVEVKDNLTALMDLEIGGVDAVVLDLFVANDNIKRSGKDFRILAEGLATEEYGVGFRKNDNALRDKVQQILNDMAKDGTMAKISTAWFAADITVVGK
;
A
#
# COMPACT_ATOMS: atom_id res chain seq x y z
N MET A 1 -85.97 -40.88 -14.45
CA MET A 1 -84.80 -40.63 -15.23
C MET A 1 -84.42 -39.13 -15.06
N LYS A 2 -83.56 -38.80 -14.09
CA LYS A 2 -83.20 -37.43 -13.76
C LYS A 2 -81.75 -37.17 -14.22
N LYS A 3 -81.59 -36.25 -15.17
CA LYS A 3 -80.25 -35.82 -15.64
C LYS A 3 -79.79 -34.71 -14.71
N THR A 4 -78.76 -34.97 -13.98
CA THR A 4 -78.11 -33.97 -13.11
C THR A 4 -77.02 -33.22 -13.91
N LEU A 5 -77.18 -31.92 -14.05
CA LEU A 5 -76.30 -31.01 -14.73
C LEU A 5 -75.25 -30.54 -13.72
N ILE A 6 -73.93 -30.89 -13.90
CA ILE A 6 -72.86 -30.41 -13.08
C ILE A 6 -72.33 -29.14 -13.71
N LEU A 7 -72.48 -28.03 -13.01
CA LEU A 7 -71.86 -26.74 -13.37
C LEU A 7 -70.47 -26.69 -12.85
N LEU A 8 -69.48 -26.65 -13.74
CA LEU A 8 -68.06 -26.47 -13.39
C LEU A 8 -67.80 -24.97 -13.24
N LEU A 9 -67.54 -24.54 -12.00
CA LEU A 9 -67.18 -23.15 -11.67
C LEU A 9 -65.65 -23.00 -11.82
N ILE A 10 -65.23 -22.39 -12.91
CA ILE A 10 -63.81 -22.05 -13.12
C ILE A 10 -63.51 -20.75 -12.36
N ALA A 11 -62.88 -20.87 -11.19
CA ALA A 11 -62.37 -19.73 -10.46
C ALA A 11 -60.99 -19.34 -11.05
N THR A 12 -60.97 -18.28 -11.82
CA THR A 12 -59.74 -17.64 -12.31
C THR A 12 -59.04 -16.95 -11.15
N LEU A 13 -57.98 -17.55 -10.60
CA LEU A 13 -57.04 -16.89 -9.67
C LEU A 13 -56.20 -15.89 -10.46
N ALA A 14 -56.54 -14.63 -10.39
CA ALA A 14 -55.64 -13.53 -10.82
C ALA A 14 -54.52 -13.39 -9.80
N LEU A 15 -53.33 -13.97 -10.08
CA LEU A 15 -52.09 -13.64 -9.35
C LEU A 15 -51.73 -12.20 -9.70
N PRO A 16 -51.53 -11.33 -8.71
CA PRO A 16 -50.86 -10.06 -8.97
C PRO A 16 -49.39 -10.34 -9.33
N MET A 17 -49.02 -10.08 -10.58
CA MET A 17 -47.60 -9.93 -10.95
C MET A 17 -47.04 -8.76 -10.14
N LEU A 18 -46.36 -9.06 -9.05
CA LEU A 18 -45.43 -8.11 -8.46
C LEU A 18 -44.34 -7.84 -9.53
N PHE A 19 -44.45 -6.69 -10.16
CA PHE A 19 -43.30 -6.10 -10.83
C PHE A 19 -42.21 -5.86 -9.77
N ALA A 20 -41.31 -6.80 -9.63
CA ALA A 20 -40.04 -6.53 -9.04
C ALA A 20 -39.40 -5.43 -9.91
N ALA A 21 -39.51 -4.18 -9.44
CA ALA A 21 -38.69 -3.10 -9.98
C ALA A 21 -37.26 -3.56 -9.81
N GLY A 22 -36.72 -4.10 -10.89
CA GLY A 22 -35.32 -4.47 -10.95
C GLY A 22 -34.54 -3.22 -10.55
N ALA A 23 -33.85 -3.29 -9.42
CA ALA A 23 -32.82 -2.34 -9.11
C ALA A 23 -31.94 -2.30 -10.37
N LYS A 24 -31.93 -1.18 -11.10
CA LYS A 24 -30.96 -0.96 -12.15
C LYS A 24 -29.61 -1.26 -11.52
N GLU A 25 -28.97 -2.36 -11.93
CA GLU A 25 -27.56 -2.52 -11.71
C GLU A 25 -26.93 -1.23 -12.20
N GLN A 26 -26.35 -0.49 -11.28
CA GLN A 26 -25.68 0.76 -11.57
C GLN A 26 -24.39 0.34 -12.28
N THR A 27 -24.45 0.28 -13.62
CA THR A 27 -23.35 -0.15 -14.50
C THR A 27 -22.20 0.86 -14.57
N GLY A 28 -22.07 1.74 -13.56
CA GLY A 28 -21.02 2.72 -13.41
C GLY A 28 -20.16 2.46 -12.18
N ASP A 29 -18.91 2.94 -12.22
CA ASP A 29 -18.02 2.95 -11.08
C ASP A 29 -18.62 3.78 -9.94
N ASN A 30 -19.00 3.12 -8.86
CA ASN A 30 -19.57 3.72 -7.65
C ASN A 30 -18.60 3.73 -6.46
N SER A 31 -17.32 3.48 -6.70
CA SER A 31 -16.30 3.34 -5.66
C SER A 31 -16.22 4.56 -4.73
N LEU A 32 -16.21 5.77 -5.30
CA LEU A 32 -16.25 7.00 -4.53
C LEU A 32 -17.56 7.13 -3.72
N GLN A 33 -18.70 6.85 -4.35
CA GLN A 33 -19.99 7.00 -3.68
C GLN A 33 -20.11 6.07 -2.48
N LYS A 34 -19.59 4.84 -2.56
CA LYS A 34 -19.55 3.90 -1.43
C LYS A 34 -18.82 4.48 -0.22
N ILE A 35 -17.67 5.13 -0.44
CA ILE A 35 -16.89 5.79 0.63
C ILE A 35 -17.68 6.95 1.24
N LEU A 36 -18.31 7.78 0.39
CA LEU A 36 -19.09 8.93 0.86
C LEU A 36 -20.32 8.49 1.66
N ASP A 37 -21.01 7.43 1.24
CA ASP A 37 -22.19 6.89 1.93
C ASP A 37 -21.81 6.21 3.25
N ALA A 38 -20.69 5.44 3.25
CA ALA A 38 -20.18 4.79 4.44
C ALA A 38 -19.58 5.78 5.46
N LYS A 39 -19.25 7.03 5.04
CA LYS A 39 -18.54 8.03 5.83
C LYS A 39 -17.19 7.56 6.37
N LYS A 40 -16.58 6.57 5.73
CA LYS A 40 -15.32 5.94 6.15
C LYS A 40 -14.45 5.66 4.94
N PHE A 41 -13.14 5.81 5.14
CA PHE A 41 -12.10 5.43 4.19
C PHE A 41 -11.09 4.55 4.92
N VAL A 42 -10.99 3.28 4.54
CA VAL A 42 -10.15 2.29 5.21
C VAL A 42 -8.82 2.16 4.47
N LEU A 43 -7.76 2.61 5.11
CA LEU A 43 -6.39 2.57 4.60
C LEU A 43 -5.66 1.35 5.17
N GLY A 44 -5.19 0.45 4.29
CA GLY A 44 -4.34 -0.69 4.64
C GLY A 44 -2.86 -0.30 4.66
N LEU A 45 -2.16 -0.67 5.74
CA LEU A 45 -0.76 -0.36 5.95
C LEU A 45 -0.01 -1.47 6.71
N ASP A 46 1.31 -1.55 6.52
CA ASP A 46 2.24 -2.16 7.46
C ASP A 46 2.57 -1.13 8.55
N ASP A 47 2.13 -1.36 9.78
CA ASP A 47 2.35 -0.44 10.90
C ASP A 47 3.75 -0.53 11.52
N SER A 48 4.70 -1.09 10.77
CA SER A 48 6.14 -1.20 11.08
C SER A 48 7.03 -0.57 10.01
N PHE A 49 6.52 0.41 9.23
CA PHE A 49 7.19 1.01 8.07
C PHE A 49 7.48 2.52 8.26
N PRO A 50 8.34 2.90 9.23
CA PRO A 50 8.70 4.29 9.44
C PRO A 50 9.59 4.84 8.29
N PRO A 51 9.45 6.11 7.92
CA PRO A 51 8.58 7.13 8.49
C PRO A 51 7.21 7.23 7.81
N MET A 52 6.85 6.32 6.87
CA MET A 52 5.63 6.40 6.06
C MET A 52 4.37 6.07 6.89
N GLY A 53 4.37 4.92 7.60
CA GLY A 53 3.29 4.51 8.50
C GLY A 53 3.81 3.54 9.55
N TYR A 54 3.71 3.91 10.83
CA TYR A 54 4.26 3.09 11.90
C TYR A 54 3.63 3.40 13.26
N ARG A 55 3.84 2.52 14.26
CA ARG A 55 3.45 2.79 15.64
C ARG A 55 4.52 3.57 16.37
N ASN A 56 4.11 4.70 16.95
CA ASN A 56 4.97 5.52 17.83
C ASN A 56 5.07 4.88 19.24
N GLU A 57 5.82 5.53 20.13
CA GLU A 57 6.00 5.09 21.52
C GLU A 57 4.69 5.00 22.34
N LYS A 58 3.65 5.72 21.91
CA LYS A 58 2.31 5.67 22.50
C LYS A 58 1.42 4.63 21.85
N ASN A 59 1.96 3.77 20.98
CA ASN A 59 1.23 2.79 20.19
C ASN A 59 0.19 3.39 19.21
N GLU A 60 0.32 4.67 18.85
CA GLU A 60 -0.52 5.34 17.87
C GLU A 60 0.08 5.15 16.48
N ILE A 61 -0.76 4.92 15.47
CA ILE A 61 -0.30 4.86 14.07
C ILE A 61 -0.10 6.29 13.56
N VAL A 62 1.14 6.59 13.18
CA VAL A 62 1.60 7.88 12.69
C VAL A 62 2.47 7.67 11.46
N GLY A 63 2.76 8.75 10.72
CA GLY A 63 3.65 8.69 9.57
C GLY A 63 3.33 9.75 8.52
N PHE A 64 4.23 9.91 7.57
CA PHE A 64 4.07 10.84 6.46
C PHE A 64 2.83 10.53 5.63
N ASP A 65 2.66 9.26 5.23
CA ASP A 65 1.50 8.81 4.46
C ASP A 65 0.20 8.93 5.26
N ILE A 66 0.29 8.71 6.58
CA ILE A 66 -0.86 8.84 7.48
C ILE A 66 -1.34 10.31 7.55
N ASP A 67 -0.41 11.27 7.59
CA ASP A 67 -0.76 12.68 7.61
C ASP A 67 -1.31 13.17 6.26
N LEU A 68 -0.78 12.65 5.14
CA LEU A 68 -1.37 12.88 3.81
C LEU A 68 -2.80 12.30 3.75
N ALA A 69 -3.00 11.07 4.21
CA ALA A 69 -4.30 10.42 4.20
C ALA A 69 -5.32 11.12 5.10
N ARG A 70 -4.90 11.64 6.26
CA ARG A 70 -5.76 12.45 7.15
C ARG A 70 -6.26 13.71 6.45
N GLU A 71 -5.38 14.42 5.74
CA GLU A 71 -5.79 15.61 5.00
C GLU A 71 -6.70 15.25 3.81
N VAL A 72 -6.42 14.16 3.09
CA VAL A 72 -7.29 13.66 2.01
C VAL A 72 -8.68 13.34 2.54
N THR A 73 -8.80 12.58 3.61
CA THR A 73 -10.11 12.18 4.18
C THR A 73 -10.86 13.36 4.79
N LYS A 74 -10.16 14.31 5.38
CA LYS A 74 -10.74 15.58 5.83
C LYS A 74 -11.36 16.35 4.66
N ARG A 75 -10.69 16.44 3.50
CA ARG A 75 -11.22 17.09 2.28
C ARG A 75 -12.36 16.30 1.64
N LEU A 76 -12.38 14.97 1.80
CA LEU A 76 -13.51 14.11 1.39
C LEU A 76 -14.70 14.23 2.35
N GLY A 77 -14.51 14.70 3.59
CA GLY A 77 -15.55 14.74 4.62
C GLY A 77 -15.91 13.35 5.18
N VAL A 78 -14.92 12.45 5.27
CA VAL A 78 -15.07 11.08 5.78
C VAL A 78 -14.05 10.78 6.87
N GLU A 79 -14.33 9.78 7.71
CA GLU A 79 -13.42 9.27 8.73
C GLU A 79 -12.30 8.45 8.09
N LEU A 80 -11.03 8.67 8.51
CA LEU A 80 -9.91 7.79 8.18
C LEU A 80 -9.86 6.63 9.17
N VAL A 81 -9.94 5.41 8.65
CA VAL A 81 -9.73 4.17 9.42
C VAL A 81 -8.39 3.58 9.01
N LEU A 82 -7.48 3.43 9.96
CA LEU A 82 -6.16 2.83 9.73
C LEU A 82 -6.24 1.35 10.07
N GLN A 83 -6.02 0.49 9.06
CA GLN A 83 -6.11 -0.95 9.16
C GLN A 83 -4.73 -1.59 8.98
N PRO A 84 -4.04 -1.98 10.08
CA PRO A 84 -2.83 -2.79 9.95
C PRO A 84 -3.12 -4.12 9.25
N ILE A 85 -2.27 -4.47 8.28
CA ILE A 85 -2.38 -5.69 7.49
C ILE A 85 -1.04 -6.41 7.44
N ASP A 86 -1.06 -7.70 7.12
CA ASP A 86 0.13 -8.39 6.67
C ASP A 86 0.48 -7.91 5.27
N TRP A 87 1.71 -7.38 5.09
CA TRP A 87 2.11 -6.78 3.81
C TRP A 87 2.08 -7.79 2.65
N ASN A 88 2.35 -9.05 2.94
CA ASN A 88 2.26 -10.10 1.92
C ASN A 88 0.82 -10.39 1.46
N ALA A 89 -0.18 -10.03 2.28
CA ALA A 89 -1.60 -10.20 1.97
C ALA A 89 -2.29 -8.93 1.44
N LYS A 90 -1.57 -7.82 1.24
CA LYS A 90 -2.12 -6.49 0.91
C LYS A 90 -3.09 -6.47 -0.27
N GLU A 91 -2.78 -7.19 -1.34
CA GLU A 91 -3.64 -7.24 -2.53
C GLU A 91 -4.91 -8.06 -2.27
N GLN A 92 -4.82 -9.11 -1.46
CA GLN A 92 -5.98 -9.88 -1.03
C GLN A 92 -6.91 -9.02 -0.16
N GLU A 93 -6.37 -8.30 0.83
CA GLU A 93 -7.13 -7.39 1.68
C GLU A 93 -7.86 -6.32 0.86
N LEU A 94 -7.18 -5.76 -0.16
CA LEU A 94 -7.76 -4.79 -1.07
C LEU A 94 -8.89 -5.42 -1.91
N ASN A 95 -8.65 -6.57 -2.52
CA ASN A 95 -9.59 -7.21 -3.44
C ASN A 95 -10.83 -7.78 -2.74
N THR A 96 -10.71 -8.20 -1.48
CA THR A 96 -11.84 -8.66 -0.66
C THR A 96 -12.66 -7.51 -0.07
N GLY A 97 -12.17 -6.26 -0.18
CA GLY A 97 -12.86 -5.07 0.33
C GLY A 97 -12.69 -4.83 1.82
N ASN A 98 -11.72 -5.49 2.47
CA ASN A 98 -11.36 -5.23 3.87
C ASN A 98 -10.70 -3.86 4.04
N ILE A 99 -10.05 -3.37 2.98
CA ILE A 99 -9.47 -2.03 2.87
C ILE A 99 -9.93 -1.36 1.58
N ASP A 100 -9.91 -0.04 1.54
CA ASP A 100 -10.29 0.75 0.36
C ASP A 100 -9.09 1.15 -0.47
N CYS A 101 -7.92 1.29 0.16
CA CYS A 101 -6.66 1.56 -0.52
C CYS A 101 -5.48 0.92 0.22
N ILE A 102 -4.37 0.77 -0.49
CA ILE A 102 -3.03 0.48 0.06
C ILE A 102 -2.25 1.79 0.01
N TRP A 103 -1.84 2.31 1.17
CA TRP A 103 -1.08 3.56 1.25
C TRP A 103 -0.03 3.49 2.35
N ASN A 104 1.19 3.13 1.97
CA ASN A 104 2.30 2.94 2.91
C ASN A 104 3.63 2.81 2.17
N GLY A 105 4.06 3.88 1.47
CA GLY A 105 5.20 3.80 0.58
C GLY A 105 5.00 2.70 -0.47
N PHE A 106 3.82 2.67 -1.09
CA PHE A 106 3.45 1.56 -1.97
C PHE A 106 4.02 1.78 -3.36
N THR A 107 5.08 1.05 -3.68
CA THR A 107 5.80 1.15 -4.95
C THR A 107 4.93 0.77 -6.13
N ILE A 108 4.91 1.65 -7.13
CA ILE A 108 4.30 1.43 -8.43
C ILE A 108 5.22 0.51 -9.24
N THR A 109 4.77 -0.70 -9.57
CA THR A 109 5.49 -1.61 -10.47
C THR A 109 4.61 -2.00 -11.66
N GLU A 110 5.21 -2.37 -12.79
CA GLU A 110 4.45 -2.83 -13.96
C GLU A 110 3.64 -4.10 -13.66
N GLU A 111 4.11 -4.96 -12.77
CA GLU A 111 3.37 -6.13 -12.33
C GLU A 111 2.13 -5.73 -11.52
N ARG A 112 2.30 -4.85 -10.52
CA ARG A 112 1.21 -4.36 -9.67
C ARG A 112 0.17 -3.58 -10.48
N LYS A 113 0.57 -2.81 -11.49
CA LYS A 113 -0.36 -2.10 -12.39
C LYS A 113 -1.34 -3.02 -13.12
N LYS A 114 -1.07 -4.31 -13.25
CA LYS A 114 -2.00 -5.27 -13.87
C LYS A 114 -3.25 -5.48 -13.02
N SER A 115 -3.12 -5.48 -11.69
CA SER A 115 -4.20 -5.75 -10.72
C SER A 115 -4.60 -4.52 -9.87
N ILE A 116 -3.73 -3.53 -9.77
CA ILE A 116 -3.91 -2.32 -8.95
C ILE A 116 -4.08 -1.09 -9.82
N ASN A 117 -4.98 -0.19 -9.41
CA ASN A 117 -5.18 1.12 -9.99
C ASN A 117 -4.47 2.16 -9.11
N PHE A 118 -3.36 2.71 -9.57
CA PHE A 118 -2.54 3.66 -8.81
C PHE A 118 -2.94 5.11 -9.07
N THR A 119 -2.69 5.99 -8.10
CA THR A 119 -2.50 7.41 -8.36
C THR A 119 -1.24 7.63 -9.18
N ASP A 120 -1.05 8.87 -9.68
CA ASP A 120 0.27 9.29 -10.13
C ASP A 120 1.27 9.23 -8.96
N PRO A 121 2.58 9.17 -9.23
CA PRO A 121 3.59 9.17 -8.20
C PRO A 121 3.48 10.39 -7.27
N TYR A 122 3.67 10.17 -5.95
CA TYR A 122 3.73 11.27 -5.00
C TYR A 122 5.11 11.45 -4.35
N VAL A 123 5.99 10.43 -4.40
CA VAL A 123 7.38 10.45 -3.90
C VAL A 123 8.24 9.51 -4.75
N ASP A 124 9.46 9.94 -5.07
CA ASP A 124 10.51 9.08 -5.63
C ASP A 124 11.22 8.31 -4.51
N ASN A 125 11.56 7.05 -4.75
CA ASN A 125 12.26 6.18 -3.81
C ASN A 125 13.36 5.36 -4.51
N ALA A 126 14.11 4.60 -3.72
CA ALA A 126 15.06 3.61 -4.20
C ALA A 126 15.11 2.41 -3.26
N GLN A 127 15.40 1.23 -3.80
CA GLN A 127 15.78 0.08 -3.00
C GLN A 127 17.29 0.11 -2.77
N VAL A 128 17.70 0.03 -1.49
CA VAL A 128 19.11 0.14 -1.07
C VAL A 128 19.48 -1.03 -0.18
N ALA A 129 20.79 -1.34 -0.13
CA ALA A 129 21.31 -2.33 0.78
C ALA A 129 21.90 -1.65 2.03
N VAL A 130 21.47 -2.09 3.20
CA VAL A 130 22.00 -1.67 4.52
C VAL A 130 22.88 -2.75 5.07
N VAL A 131 24.03 -2.37 5.59
CA VAL A 131 25.03 -3.25 6.22
C VAL A 131 25.52 -2.63 7.54
N LYS A 132 26.16 -3.43 8.40
CA LYS A 132 26.85 -2.88 9.58
C LYS A 132 28.03 -1.99 9.11
N ASN A 133 28.31 -0.90 9.83
CA ASN A 133 29.50 -0.07 9.53
C ASN A 133 30.80 -0.85 9.59
N SER A 134 30.89 -1.81 10.51
CA SER A 134 32.05 -2.70 10.67
C SER A 134 32.21 -3.73 9.53
N SER A 135 31.21 -3.87 8.65
CA SER A 135 31.25 -4.82 7.54
C SER A 135 32.27 -4.42 6.47
N ALA A 136 32.98 -5.40 5.91
CA ALA A 136 33.85 -5.20 4.76
C ALA A 136 33.09 -5.01 3.43
N ILE A 137 31.79 -5.27 3.38
CA ILE A 137 30.93 -5.14 2.21
C ILE A 137 30.82 -3.65 1.85
N LYS A 138 31.22 -3.24 0.64
CA LYS A 138 31.20 -1.85 0.18
C LYS A 138 30.29 -1.62 -1.04
N THR A 139 30.05 -2.67 -1.81
CA THR A 139 29.29 -2.66 -3.06
C THR A 139 28.25 -3.78 -3.07
N LEU A 140 27.29 -3.73 -3.98
CA LEU A 140 26.33 -4.83 -4.18
C LEU A 140 27.06 -6.13 -4.60
N ALA A 141 28.16 -6.03 -5.35
CA ALA A 141 28.95 -7.19 -5.77
C ALA A 141 29.58 -7.94 -4.57
N ASP A 142 29.92 -7.24 -3.48
CA ASP A 142 30.47 -7.84 -2.26
C ASP A 142 29.44 -8.69 -1.49
N LEU A 143 28.16 -8.61 -1.86
CA LEU A 143 27.10 -9.45 -1.31
C LEU A 143 27.12 -10.88 -1.87
N ALA A 144 27.92 -11.18 -2.88
CA ALA A 144 28.09 -12.54 -3.39
C ALA A 144 28.49 -13.51 -2.26
N GLY A 145 27.77 -14.61 -2.11
CA GLY A 145 27.93 -15.59 -1.05
C GLY A 145 27.46 -15.14 0.34
N LYS A 146 26.75 -14.01 0.46
CA LYS A 146 26.21 -13.47 1.70
C LYS A 146 24.73 -13.76 1.87
N LYS A 147 24.25 -13.64 3.11
CA LYS A 147 22.81 -13.70 3.44
C LYS A 147 22.20 -12.31 3.39
N VAL A 148 21.11 -12.16 2.67
CA VAL A 148 20.40 -10.89 2.53
C VAL A 148 18.98 -11.03 3.07
N GLY A 149 18.60 -10.16 4.01
CA GLY A 149 17.26 -10.04 4.55
C GLY A 149 16.40 -9.12 3.69
N ILE A 150 15.15 -9.50 3.48
CA ILE A 150 14.12 -8.68 2.78
C ILE A 150 12.76 -8.89 3.43
N GLN A 151 11.86 -7.91 3.28
CA GLN A 151 10.47 -8.10 3.65
C GLN A 151 9.73 -8.90 2.57
N ALA A 152 8.97 -9.93 2.97
CA ALA A 152 8.15 -10.73 2.07
C ALA A 152 7.09 -9.87 1.34
N GLY A 153 6.94 -10.08 0.02
CA GLY A 153 5.97 -9.36 -0.81
C GLY A 153 6.25 -7.86 -1.00
N SER A 154 7.45 -7.39 -0.65
CA SER A 154 7.89 -6.00 -0.86
C SER A 154 8.46 -5.80 -2.26
N SER A 155 8.61 -4.52 -2.68
CA SER A 155 9.36 -4.18 -3.89
C SER A 155 10.86 -4.46 -3.76
N ALA A 156 11.40 -4.51 -2.53
CA ALA A 156 12.74 -5.00 -2.28
C ALA A 156 12.89 -6.47 -2.72
N ALA A 157 11.89 -7.32 -2.41
CA ALA A 157 11.86 -8.70 -2.87
C ALA A 157 11.80 -8.75 -4.41
N ASP A 158 10.90 -7.97 -5.02
CA ASP A 158 10.78 -7.88 -6.48
C ASP A 158 12.11 -7.44 -7.12
N ALA A 159 12.79 -6.43 -6.56
CA ALA A 159 14.07 -5.93 -7.05
C ALA A 159 15.20 -6.98 -6.92
N VAL A 160 15.27 -7.68 -5.79
CA VAL A 160 16.27 -8.72 -5.57
C VAL A 160 16.05 -9.90 -6.51
N TYR A 161 14.83 -10.44 -6.60
CA TYR A 161 14.53 -11.58 -7.46
C TYR A 161 14.58 -11.21 -8.94
N GLY A 162 14.17 -10.00 -9.30
CA GLY A 162 14.23 -9.49 -10.68
C GLY A 162 15.66 -9.31 -11.19
N ALA A 163 16.62 -9.03 -10.31
CA ALA A 163 18.06 -9.01 -10.61
C ALA A 163 18.64 -10.43 -10.52
N GLU A 164 18.28 -11.30 -11.46
CA GLU A 164 18.51 -12.75 -11.43
C GLU A 164 19.99 -13.14 -11.14
N ALA A 165 20.95 -12.44 -11.76
CA ALA A 165 22.38 -12.69 -11.55
C ALA A 165 22.78 -12.34 -10.12
N PHE A 166 22.26 -11.25 -9.56
CA PHE A 166 22.47 -10.84 -8.18
C PHE A 166 21.87 -11.87 -7.22
N ALA A 167 20.59 -12.20 -7.38
CA ALA A 167 19.91 -13.18 -6.53
C ALA A 167 20.63 -14.52 -6.49
N LYS A 168 21.08 -15.04 -7.65
CA LYS A 168 21.86 -16.29 -7.76
C LYS A 168 23.26 -16.22 -7.13
N SER A 169 23.83 -15.03 -7.00
CA SER A 169 25.13 -14.84 -6.36
C SER A 169 25.05 -14.91 -4.84
N LEU A 170 23.89 -14.67 -4.25
CA LEU A 170 23.67 -14.68 -2.80
C LEU A 170 23.74 -16.11 -2.24
N LYS A 171 24.21 -16.23 -1.00
CA LYS A 171 24.16 -17.50 -0.27
C LYS A 171 22.73 -17.87 0.11
N GLU A 172 21.94 -16.88 0.55
CA GLU A 172 20.58 -17.06 1.05
C GLU A 172 19.84 -15.74 1.00
N ILE A 173 18.57 -15.76 0.61
CA ILE A 173 17.63 -14.66 0.75
C ILE A 173 16.70 -15.03 1.91
N VAL A 174 16.71 -14.21 2.97
CA VAL A 174 15.91 -14.43 4.19
C VAL A 174 14.71 -13.51 4.13
N GLU A 175 13.55 -14.07 3.84
CA GLU A 175 12.29 -13.34 3.87
C GLU A 175 11.74 -13.26 5.29
N VAL A 176 11.40 -12.05 5.72
CA VAL A 176 10.80 -11.77 7.02
C VAL A 176 9.51 -10.97 6.87
N LYS A 177 8.74 -10.87 7.94
CA LYS A 177 7.44 -10.19 7.93
C LYS A 177 7.55 -8.70 7.65
N ASP A 178 8.53 -8.02 8.25
CA ASP A 178 8.69 -6.56 8.18
C ASP A 178 10.17 -6.15 8.18
N ASN A 179 10.44 -4.92 7.74
CA ASN A 179 11.80 -4.39 7.61
C ASN A 179 12.52 -4.23 8.97
N LEU A 180 11.77 -3.95 10.05
CA LEU A 180 12.38 -3.81 11.37
C LEU A 180 12.93 -5.15 11.86
N THR A 181 12.21 -6.24 11.59
CA THR A 181 12.68 -7.62 11.87
C THR A 181 13.95 -7.93 11.05
N ALA A 182 14.00 -7.58 9.75
CA ALA A 182 15.20 -7.76 8.93
C ALA A 182 16.40 -6.99 9.49
N LEU A 183 16.21 -5.75 9.94
CA LEU A 183 17.26 -4.92 10.52
C LEU A 183 17.69 -5.42 11.91
N MET A 184 16.81 -6.05 12.67
CA MET A 184 17.20 -6.75 13.93
C MET A 184 18.07 -7.98 13.62
N ASP A 185 17.73 -8.75 12.60
CA ASP A 185 18.55 -9.88 12.14
C ASP A 185 19.93 -9.42 11.66
N LEU A 186 20.02 -8.28 10.97
CA LEU A 186 21.29 -7.66 10.61
C LEU A 186 22.10 -7.30 11.86
N GLU A 187 21.46 -6.72 12.88
CA GLU A 187 22.14 -6.33 14.12
C GLU A 187 22.78 -7.51 14.84
N ILE A 188 22.06 -8.62 14.96
CA ILE A 188 22.56 -9.82 15.64
C ILE A 188 23.44 -10.71 14.73
N GLY A 189 23.53 -10.40 13.43
CA GLY A 189 24.36 -11.16 12.46
C GLY A 189 23.67 -12.38 11.88
N GLY A 190 22.35 -12.47 11.93
CA GLY A 190 21.55 -13.48 11.24
C GLY A 190 21.61 -13.32 9.71
N VAL A 191 21.67 -12.07 9.24
CA VAL A 191 21.95 -11.69 7.85
C VAL A 191 23.16 -10.77 7.76
N ASP A 192 23.77 -10.67 6.56
CA ASP A 192 24.95 -9.83 6.28
C ASP A 192 24.53 -8.43 5.78
N ALA A 193 23.37 -8.33 5.15
CA ALA A 193 22.75 -7.10 4.66
C ALA A 193 21.22 -7.19 4.66
N VAL A 194 20.55 -6.03 4.57
CA VAL A 194 19.10 -5.93 4.35
C VAL A 194 18.87 -5.06 3.14
N VAL A 195 18.02 -5.49 2.20
CA VAL A 195 17.53 -4.65 1.10
C VAL A 195 16.14 -4.14 1.46
N LEU A 196 16.01 -2.82 1.45
CA LEU A 196 14.78 -2.11 1.83
C LEU A 196 14.76 -0.70 1.23
N ASP A 197 13.66 -0.01 1.44
CA ASP A 197 13.42 1.36 0.97
C ASP A 197 14.38 2.37 1.60
N LEU A 198 14.87 3.29 0.78
CA LEU A 198 15.82 4.33 1.19
C LEU A 198 15.33 5.17 2.37
N PHE A 199 14.03 5.55 2.36
CA PHE A 199 13.47 6.35 3.47
C PHE A 199 13.42 5.56 4.77
N VAL A 200 13.06 4.27 4.72
CA VAL A 200 13.04 3.38 5.89
C VAL A 200 14.45 3.14 6.41
N ALA A 201 15.41 2.94 5.51
CA ALA A 201 16.83 2.79 5.87
C ALA A 201 17.36 4.03 6.59
N ASN A 202 17.16 5.22 6.00
CA ASN A 202 17.62 6.49 6.58
C ASN A 202 16.97 6.79 7.94
N ASP A 203 15.64 6.61 8.02
CA ASP A 203 14.89 6.84 9.26
C ASP A 203 15.36 5.89 10.36
N ASN A 204 15.51 4.60 10.05
CA ASN A 204 15.96 3.61 11.03
C ASN A 204 17.38 3.92 11.54
N ILE A 205 18.33 4.19 10.65
CA ILE A 205 19.71 4.54 11.02
C ILE A 205 19.70 5.77 11.93
N LYS A 206 18.96 6.82 11.57
CA LYS A 206 18.89 8.07 12.33
C LYS A 206 18.25 7.90 13.71
N ARG A 207 17.13 7.16 13.81
CA ARG A 207 16.36 7.02 15.06
C ARG A 207 16.92 5.95 15.99
N SER A 208 17.39 4.84 15.45
CA SER A 208 17.89 3.73 16.28
C SER A 208 19.29 3.99 16.84
N GLY A 209 20.06 4.88 16.21
CA GLY A 209 21.48 5.10 16.55
C GLY A 209 22.37 3.86 16.33
N LYS A 210 21.83 2.84 15.64
CA LYS A 210 22.57 1.60 15.35
C LYS A 210 23.70 1.87 14.35
N ASP A 211 24.75 1.09 14.49
CA ASP A 211 25.97 1.22 13.67
C ASP A 211 25.80 0.59 12.28
N PHE A 212 24.86 1.15 11.51
CA PHE A 212 24.52 0.75 10.15
C PHE A 212 24.90 1.83 9.14
N ARG A 213 25.12 1.42 7.90
CA ARG A 213 25.28 2.30 6.74
C ARG A 213 24.56 1.74 5.51
N ILE A 214 24.17 2.64 4.63
CA ILE A 214 23.63 2.33 3.31
C ILE A 214 24.80 2.19 2.34
N LEU A 215 24.77 1.20 1.43
CA LEU A 215 25.70 1.13 0.32
C LEU A 215 25.41 2.28 -0.66
N ALA A 216 26.48 2.83 -1.26
CA ALA A 216 26.33 3.95 -2.19
C ALA A 216 25.56 3.59 -3.47
N GLU A 217 25.58 2.33 -3.86
CA GLU A 217 24.88 1.79 -5.03
C GLU A 217 23.49 1.31 -4.63
N GLY A 218 22.46 1.87 -5.26
CA GLY A 218 21.08 1.40 -5.12
C GLY A 218 20.80 0.20 -6.03
N LEU A 219 19.88 -0.68 -5.61
CA LEU A 219 19.48 -1.84 -6.39
C LEU A 219 18.44 -1.46 -7.47
N ALA A 220 17.51 -0.57 -7.14
CA ALA A 220 16.46 -0.08 -8.05
C ALA A 220 16.02 1.33 -7.66
N THR A 221 15.57 2.11 -8.66
CA THR A 221 14.81 3.35 -8.45
C THR A 221 13.32 3.03 -8.59
N GLU A 222 12.48 3.67 -7.81
CA GLU A 222 11.05 3.44 -7.78
C GLU A 222 10.27 4.69 -7.39
N GLU A 223 8.95 4.62 -7.56
CA GLU A 223 8.02 5.68 -7.25
C GLU A 223 6.90 5.14 -6.36
N TYR A 224 6.45 5.92 -5.38
CA TYR A 224 5.31 5.59 -4.53
C TYR A 224 4.00 6.15 -5.07
N GLY A 225 2.95 5.33 -5.05
CA GLY A 225 1.58 5.73 -5.34
C GLY A 225 0.60 5.17 -4.32
N VAL A 226 -0.62 5.69 -4.33
CA VAL A 226 -1.72 5.11 -3.59
C VAL A 226 -2.41 4.07 -4.46
N GLY A 227 -2.56 2.84 -3.97
CA GLY A 227 -3.14 1.72 -4.73
C GLY A 227 -4.59 1.47 -4.38
N PHE A 228 -5.42 1.32 -5.40
CA PHE A 228 -6.86 1.02 -5.33
C PHE A 228 -7.18 -0.27 -6.08
N ARG A 229 -8.37 -0.86 -5.85
CA ARG A 229 -8.87 -1.95 -6.71
C ARG A 229 -8.87 -1.51 -8.17
N LYS A 230 -8.63 -2.45 -9.06
CA LYS A 230 -8.43 -2.17 -10.50
C LYS A 230 -9.53 -1.31 -11.14
N ASN A 231 -10.77 -1.47 -10.68
CA ASN A 231 -11.94 -0.80 -11.25
C ASN A 231 -12.43 0.42 -10.43
N ASP A 232 -11.77 0.77 -9.32
CA ASP A 232 -12.14 1.89 -8.45
C ASP A 232 -11.57 3.21 -8.99
N ASN A 233 -11.93 3.55 -10.25
CA ASN A 233 -11.41 4.75 -10.92
C ASN A 233 -11.94 6.03 -10.28
N ALA A 234 -13.23 6.09 -9.95
CA ALA A 234 -13.85 7.30 -9.38
C ALA A 234 -13.21 7.67 -8.03
N LEU A 235 -12.92 6.66 -7.20
CA LEU A 235 -12.25 6.87 -5.91
C LEU A 235 -10.79 7.30 -6.13
N ARG A 236 -10.05 6.59 -6.98
CA ARG A 236 -8.66 6.91 -7.32
C ARG A 236 -8.54 8.32 -7.88
N ASP A 237 -9.38 8.69 -8.84
CA ASP A 237 -9.35 10.00 -9.48
C ASP A 237 -9.66 11.13 -8.48
N LYS A 238 -10.59 10.87 -7.55
CA LYS A 238 -10.90 11.84 -6.50
C LYS A 238 -9.74 12.04 -5.52
N VAL A 239 -9.08 10.97 -5.11
CA VAL A 239 -7.88 11.05 -4.27
C VAL A 239 -6.75 11.76 -5.02
N GLN A 240 -6.51 11.42 -6.28
CA GLN A 240 -5.52 12.11 -7.12
C GLN A 240 -5.81 13.61 -7.23
N GLN A 241 -7.07 13.98 -7.47
CA GLN A 241 -7.45 15.40 -7.51
C GLN A 241 -7.09 16.12 -6.22
N ILE A 242 -7.38 15.48 -5.06
CA ILE A 242 -7.08 16.08 -3.76
C ILE A 242 -5.57 16.20 -3.54
N LEU A 243 -4.78 15.19 -3.92
CA LEU A 243 -3.31 15.27 -3.85
C LEU A 243 -2.77 16.44 -4.71
N ASN A 244 -3.31 16.62 -5.92
CA ASN A 244 -2.97 17.75 -6.79
C ASN A 244 -3.35 19.11 -6.15
N ASP A 245 -4.49 19.19 -5.49
CA ASP A 245 -4.91 20.41 -4.77
C ASP A 245 -4.02 20.68 -3.56
N MET A 246 -3.61 19.65 -2.81
CA MET A 246 -2.65 19.75 -1.71
C MET A 246 -1.25 20.18 -2.16
N ALA A 247 -0.82 19.75 -3.34
CA ALA A 247 0.45 20.22 -3.94
C ALA A 247 0.36 21.70 -4.31
N LYS A 248 -0.74 22.13 -4.93
CA LYS A 248 -0.96 23.52 -5.35
C LYS A 248 -1.07 24.51 -4.19
N ASP A 249 -1.76 24.12 -3.10
CA ASP A 249 -1.97 25.01 -1.95
C ASP A 249 -0.85 24.93 -0.91
N GLY A 250 0.19 24.13 -1.14
CA GLY A 250 1.36 23.97 -0.29
C GLY A 250 1.17 23.06 0.93
N THR A 251 -0.02 22.47 1.11
CA THR A 251 -0.28 21.55 2.24
C THR A 251 0.62 20.32 2.17
N MET A 252 0.82 19.76 0.96
CA MET A 252 1.68 18.58 0.75
C MET A 252 3.13 18.90 1.11
N ALA A 253 3.69 20.01 0.63
CA ALA A 253 5.04 20.45 0.95
C ALA A 253 5.22 20.71 2.45
N LYS A 254 4.21 21.26 3.13
CA LYS A 254 4.23 21.46 4.58
C LYS A 254 4.30 20.15 5.36
N ILE A 255 3.49 19.15 4.98
CA ILE A 255 3.52 17.82 5.59
C ILE A 255 4.89 17.18 5.34
N SER A 256 5.37 17.21 4.08
CA SER A 256 6.67 16.66 3.71
C SER A 256 7.81 17.28 4.52
N THR A 257 7.84 18.61 4.62
CA THR A 257 8.88 19.31 5.38
C THR A 257 8.86 18.98 6.87
N ALA A 258 7.68 18.73 7.44
CA ALA A 258 7.55 18.34 8.84
C ALA A 258 8.20 16.96 9.13
N TRP A 259 8.15 16.04 8.18
CA TRP A 259 8.73 14.69 8.31
C TRP A 259 10.19 14.61 7.89
N PHE A 260 10.56 15.29 6.79
CA PHE A 260 11.85 15.11 6.11
C PHE A 260 12.75 16.35 6.16
N ALA A 261 12.32 17.45 6.77
CA ALA A 261 12.97 18.75 6.73
C ALA A 261 13.12 19.33 5.29
N ALA A 262 12.48 18.72 4.31
CA ALA A 262 12.45 19.14 2.91
C ALA A 262 11.15 18.68 2.24
N ASP A 263 10.78 19.32 1.13
CA ASP A 263 9.71 18.81 0.27
C ASP A 263 10.25 17.76 -0.69
N ILE A 264 9.95 16.49 -0.39
CA ILE A 264 10.34 15.32 -1.20
C ILE A 264 9.25 14.88 -2.17
N THR A 265 8.12 15.60 -2.24
CA THR A 265 6.99 15.20 -3.07
C THR A 265 7.21 15.55 -4.54
N VAL A 266 6.63 14.76 -5.44
CA VAL A 266 6.75 14.94 -6.90
C VAL A 266 5.44 15.29 -7.58
N VAL A 267 4.33 15.39 -6.84
CA VAL A 267 3.01 15.70 -7.40
C VAL A 267 3.01 17.07 -8.07
N GLY A 268 2.72 17.08 -9.37
CA GLY A 268 2.62 18.30 -10.17
C GLY A 268 3.95 18.95 -10.52
N LYS A 269 5.06 18.24 -10.37
CA LYS A 269 6.41 18.66 -10.74
C LYS A 269 6.85 18.03 -12.04
#